data_7c8925cadf067c2adf49cfae6938b50f
#
_entry.id   7c8925cadf067c2adf49cfae6938b50f
#
_cell.length_a   1.000
_cell.length_b   1.000
_cell.length_c   1.000
_cell.angle_alpha   90.00
_cell.angle_beta   90.00
_cell.angle_gamma   90.00
#
_symmetry.space_group_name_H-M   'P 1'
#
loop_
_entity.id
_entity.type
_entity.pdbx_description
1 polymer ?
#
loop_
_entity_poly.entity_id
_entity_poly.type
_entity_poly.pdbx_seq_one_letter_code
_entity_poly.pdbx_strand_id
1 'polypeptide(L)'
;MNQAAVPQAYKESAVMTATPERLVVMLYDGARRFLFQAAVAMREGNVEQSNNRLQRAEAIIDELNNTLDMSTGEIAVRLRAIYLFCKRHLMQARLKRSPEMIDEVSRLLETVGDAWRQIAGG
;
A
#
# COMPACT_ATOMS: atom_id res chain seq x y z
N MET A 1 1.36 -15.32 -27.81
CA MET A 1 1.06 -14.06 -27.15
C MET A 1 1.43 -14.10 -25.69
N ASN A 2 2.06 -13.08 -25.21
CA ASN A 2 2.49 -13.04 -23.82
C ASN A 2 1.33 -12.58 -22.91
N GLN A 3 0.87 -13.47 -22.05
CA GLN A 3 -0.24 -13.16 -21.15
C GLN A 3 0.12 -12.13 -20.10
N ALA A 4 1.39 -12.03 -19.77
CA ALA A 4 1.85 -11.01 -18.83
C ALA A 4 1.76 -9.61 -19.45
N ALA A 5 1.66 -9.54 -20.76
CA ALA A 5 1.57 -8.29 -21.49
C ALA A 5 0.11 -7.87 -21.68
N VAL A 6 -0.61 -7.70 -20.57
CA VAL A 6 -1.94 -7.10 -20.64
C VAL A 6 -1.80 -5.71 -21.23
N PRO A 7 -2.56 -5.39 -22.29
CA PRO A 7 -2.44 -4.08 -22.93
C PRO A 7 -2.62 -2.94 -21.94
N GLN A 8 -1.82 -1.90 -22.08
CA GLN A 8 -1.90 -0.74 -21.22
C GLN A 8 -3.29 -0.11 -21.26
N ALA A 9 -3.91 -0.05 -22.41
CA ALA A 9 -5.27 0.48 -22.56
C ALA A 9 -6.29 -0.29 -21.73
N TYR A 10 -6.12 -1.62 -21.64
CA TYR A 10 -7.00 -2.45 -20.80
C TYR A 10 -6.82 -2.10 -19.31
N LYS A 11 -5.58 -1.97 -18.86
CA LYS A 11 -5.28 -1.64 -17.46
C LYS A 11 -5.83 -0.26 -17.10
N GLU A 12 -5.65 0.71 -17.98
CA GLU A 12 -6.17 2.06 -17.77
C GLU A 12 -7.70 2.04 -17.70
N SER A 13 -8.34 1.30 -18.58
CA SER A 13 -9.78 1.18 -18.58
C SER A 13 -10.29 0.56 -17.28
N ALA A 14 -9.63 -0.50 -16.79
CA ALA A 14 -10.01 -1.14 -15.55
C ALA A 14 -9.91 -0.18 -14.36
N VAL A 15 -8.87 0.65 -14.30
CA VAL A 15 -8.73 1.66 -13.25
C VAL A 15 -9.80 2.72 -13.38
N MET A 16 -10.03 3.23 -14.58
CA MET A 16 -10.97 4.32 -14.80
C MET A 16 -12.43 3.92 -14.54
N THR A 17 -12.75 2.63 -14.66
CA THR A 17 -14.11 2.13 -14.43
C THR A 17 -14.31 1.56 -13.03
N ALA A 18 -13.24 1.53 -12.21
CA ALA A 18 -13.34 1.00 -10.86
C ALA A 18 -14.16 1.93 -9.96
N THR A 19 -14.90 1.33 -9.03
CA THR A 19 -15.58 2.11 -7.99
C THR A 19 -14.55 2.73 -7.06
N PRO A 20 -14.92 3.76 -6.28
CA PRO A 20 -14.01 4.33 -5.29
C PRO A 20 -13.44 3.28 -4.33
N GLU A 21 -14.29 2.34 -3.88
CA GLU A 21 -13.86 1.29 -2.95
C GLU A 21 -12.87 0.34 -3.64
N ARG A 22 -13.10 0.02 -4.90
CA ARG A 22 -12.18 -0.83 -5.66
C ARG A 22 -10.83 -0.14 -5.87
N LEU A 23 -10.83 1.17 -6.12
CA LEU A 23 -9.58 1.92 -6.25
C LEU A 23 -8.79 1.89 -4.95
N VAL A 24 -9.48 1.98 -3.80
CA VAL A 24 -8.80 1.87 -2.50
C VAL A 24 -8.16 0.50 -2.36
N VAL A 25 -8.88 -0.58 -2.72
CA VAL A 25 -8.31 -1.94 -2.68
C VAL A 25 -7.06 -2.03 -3.55
N MET A 26 -7.10 -1.46 -4.75
CA MET A 26 -5.95 -1.47 -5.65
C MET A 26 -4.74 -0.75 -5.04
N LEU A 27 -4.98 0.36 -4.33
CA LEU A 27 -3.91 1.07 -3.64
C LEU A 27 -3.30 0.23 -2.52
N TYR A 28 -4.14 -0.43 -1.71
CA TYR A 28 -3.64 -1.34 -0.67
C TYR A 28 -2.79 -2.46 -1.27
N ASP A 29 -3.27 -3.08 -2.34
CA ASP A 29 -2.53 -4.16 -3.00
C ASP A 29 -1.19 -3.65 -3.54
N GLY A 30 -1.18 -2.47 -4.13
CA GLY A 30 0.05 -1.86 -4.64
C GLY A 30 1.05 -1.55 -3.54
N ALA A 31 0.59 -0.98 -2.43
CA ALA A 31 1.46 -0.69 -1.28
C ALA A 31 2.07 -1.98 -0.75
N ARG A 32 1.28 -3.04 -0.59
CA ARG A 32 1.77 -4.31 -0.07
C ARG A 32 2.79 -4.95 -1.01
N ARG A 33 2.59 -4.83 -2.31
CA ARG A 33 3.55 -5.35 -3.29
C ARG A 33 4.90 -4.65 -3.14
N PHE A 34 4.88 -3.32 -3.02
CA PHE A 34 6.14 -2.59 -2.83
C PHE A 34 6.79 -2.91 -1.48
N LEU A 35 5.98 -3.10 -0.43
CA LEU A 35 6.53 -3.49 0.88
C LEU A 35 7.19 -4.85 0.82
N PHE A 36 6.58 -5.81 0.12
CA PHE A 36 7.19 -7.13 -0.07
C PHE A 36 8.53 -7.00 -0.78
N GLN A 37 8.57 -6.24 -1.87
CA GLN A 37 9.81 -6.02 -2.61
C GLN A 37 10.86 -5.33 -1.76
N ALA A 38 10.45 -4.37 -0.94
CA ALA A 38 11.37 -3.66 -0.05
C ALA A 38 11.99 -4.60 0.99
N ALA A 39 11.17 -5.47 1.59
CA ALA A 39 11.65 -6.41 2.59
C ALA A 39 12.63 -7.41 1.98
N VAL A 40 12.33 -7.92 0.78
CA VAL A 40 13.23 -8.83 0.06
C VAL A 40 14.57 -8.14 -0.21
N ALA A 41 14.53 -6.93 -0.75
CA ALA A 41 15.74 -6.18 -1.07
C ALA A 41 16.55 -5.90 0.19
N MET A 42 15.88 -5.57 1.29
CA MET A 42 16.56 -5.30 2.56
C MET A 42 17.26 -6.55 3.09
N ARG A 43 16.61 -7.72 2.99
CA ARG A 43 17.22 -8.98 3.40
C ARG A 43 18.42 -9.36 2.55
N GLU A 44 18.41 -8.95 1.29
CA GLU A 44 19.53 -9.17 0.37
C GLU A 44 20.64 -8.13 0.51
N GLY A 45 20.47 -7.15 1.38
CA GLY A 45 21.45 -6.10 1.56
C GLY A 45 21.45 -5.05 0.47
N ASN A 46 20.43 -5.02 -0.39
CA ASN A 46 20.33 -4.04 -1.46
C ASN A 46 19.67 -2.77 -0.93
N VAL A 47 20.48 -1.84 -0.42
CA VAL A 47 20.02 -0.63 0.24
C VAL A 47 19.24 0.27 -0.72
N GLU A 48 19.77 0.47 -1.91
CA GLU A 48 19.15 1.36 -2.89
C GLU A 48 17.76 0.86 -3.30
N GLN A 49 17.68 -0.43 -3.61
CA GLN A 49 16.41 -1.03 -4.01
C GLN A 49 15.39 -1.01 -2.87
N SER A 50 15.83 -1.34 -1.66
CA SER A 50 14.92 -1.33 -0.51
C SER A 50 14.37 0.07 -0.26
N ASN A 51 15.22 1.10 -0.35
CA ASN A 51 14.78 2.48 -0.15
C ASN A 51 13.84 2.93 -1.27
N ASN A 52 14.11 2.54 -2.50
CA ASN A 52 13.25 2.87 -3.62
C ASN A 52 11.84 2.28 -3.43
N ARG A 53 11.77 1.01 -3.05
CA ARG A 53 10.48 0.34 -2.86
C ARG A 53 9.73 0.89 -1.64
N LEU A 54 10.44 1.24 -0.58
CA LEU A 54 9.82 1.88 0.57
C LEU A 54 9.21 3.24 0.19
N GLN A 55 9.93 4.03 -0.58
CA GLN A 55 9.41 5.32 -1.04
C GLN A 55 8.13 5.16 -1.85
N ARG A 56 8.06 4.15 -2.69
CA ARG A 56 6.86 3.89 -3.50
C ARG A 56 5.68 3.46 -2.63
N ALA A 57 5.94 2.61 -1.63
CA ALA A 57 4.89 2.22 -0.68
C ALA A 57 4.40 3.42 0.11
N GLU A 58 5.33 4.26 0.58
CA GLU A 58 5.00 5.46 1.34
C GLU A 58 4.16 6.44 0.51
N ALA A 59 4.46 6.57 -0.78
CA ALA A 59 3.70 7.43 -1.67
C ALA A 59 2.25 6.95 -1.79
N ILE A 60 2.04 5.64 -1.85
CA ILE A 60 0.69 5.08 -1.91
C ILE A 60 -0.04 5.32 -0.58
N ILE A 61 0.64 5.14 0.55
CA ILE A 61 0.04 5.41 1.86
C ILE A 61 -0.35 6.89 1.97
N ASP A 62 0.48 7.79 1.46
CA ASP A 62 0.15 9.21 1.41
C ASP A 62 -1.09 9.46 0.57
N GLU A 63 -1.22 8.77 -0.58
CA GLU A 63 -2.39 8.90 -1.42
C GLU A 63 -3.65 8.42 -0.70
N LEU A 64 -3.56 7.28 -0.01
CA LEU A 64 -4.66 6.77 0.80
C LEU A 64 -5.07 7.80 1.86
N ASN A 65 -4.09 8.39 2.53
CA ASN A 65 -4.37 9.38 3.56
C ASN A 65 -5.04 10.63 2.96
N ASN A 66 -4.60 11.05 1.79
CA ASN A 66 -5.13 12.24 1.13
C ASN A 66 -6.56 12.05 0.60
N THR A 67 -6.98 10.81 0.40
CA THR A 67 -8.34 10.52 -0.06
C THR A 67 -9.36 10.47 1.07
N LEU A 68 -8.90 10.54 2.33
CA LEU A 68 -9.82 10.49 3.46
C LEU A 68 -10.67 11.76 3.53
N ASP A 69 -11.97 11.56 3.72
CA ASP A 69 -12.91 12.64 3.99
C ASP A 69 -13.14 12.68 5.50
N MET A 70 -12.44 13.59 6.17
CA MET A 70 -12.50 13.68 7.63
C MET A 70 -13.87 14.09 8.16
N SER A 71 -14.75 14.60 7.29
CA SER A 71 -16.11 14.93 7.69
C SER A 71 -16.99 13.69 7.86
N THR A 72 -16.54 12.53 7.37
CA THR A 72 -17.33 11.29 7.48
C THR A 72 -17.24 10.64 8.86
N GLY A 73 -16.46 11.20 9.78
CA GLY A 73 -16.49 10.82 11.18
C GLY A 73 -15.37 9.90 11.61
N GLU A 74 -15.71 8.98 12.53
CA GLU A 74 -14.74 8.23 13.30
C GLU A 74 -13.89 7.28 12.47
N ILE A 75 -14.46 6.70 11.41
CA ILE A 75 -13.73 5.75 10.56
C ILE A 75 -12.56 6.45 9.88
N ALA A 76 -12.78 7.66 9.35
CA ALA A 76 -11.72 8.42 8.71
C ALA A 76 -10.60 8.78 9.70
N VAL A 77 -10.98 9.14 10.93
CA VAL A 77 -10.01 9.44 11.99
C VAL A 77 -9.15 8.22 12.31
N ARG A 78 -9.77 7.05 12.42
CA ARG A 78 -9.05 5.81 12.70
C ARG A 78 -8.13 5.41 11.56
N LEU A 79 -8.59 5.53 10.32
CA LEU A 79 -7.77 5.22 9.15
C LEU A 79 -6.55 6.14 9.07
N ARG A 80 -6.77 7.43 9.33
CA ARG A 80 -5.66 8.38 9.36
C ARG A 80 -4.60 7.97 10.39
N ALA A 81 -5.05 7.56 11.58
CA ALA A 81 -4.13 7.10 12.63
C ALA A 81 -3.32 5.88 12.17
N ILE A 82 -3.97 4.96 11.46
CA ILE A 82 -3.30 3.78 10.92
C ILE A 82 -2.23 4.19 9.89
N TYR A 83 -2.58 5.09 8.96
CA TYR A 83 -1.63 5.52 7.94
C TYR A 83 -0.43 6.26 8.55
N LEU A 84 -0.66 7.10 9.54
CA LEU A 84 0.42 7.79 10.23
C LEU A 84 1.32 6.81 10.98
N PHE A 85 0.73 5.79 11.63
CA PHE A 85 1.49 4.73 12.26
C PHE A 85 2.36 4.01 11.24
N CYS A 86 1.78 3.62 10.11
CA CYS A 86 2.53 2.92 9.06
C CYS A 86 3.73 3.73 8.60
N LYS A 87 3.56 5.02 8.38
CA LYS A 87 4.65 5.87 7.92
C LYS A 87 5.78 5.97 8.95
N ARG A 88 5.41 6.14 10.23
CA ARG A 88 6.42 6.17 11.30
C ARG A 88 7.15 4.84 11.42
N HIS A 89 6.40 3.75 11.31
CA HIS A 89 6.97 2.41 11.45
C HIS A 89 7.92 2.10 10.30
N LEU A 90 7.57 2.53 9.08
CA LEU A 90 8.45 2.34 7.93
C LEU A 90 9.70 3.20 8.03
N MET A 91 9.61 4.40 8.60
CA MET A 91 10.79 5.20 8.87
C MET A 91 11.73 4.48 9.84
N GLN A 92 11.19 3.90 10.91
CA GLN A 92 11.98 3.11 11.86
C GLN A 92 12.59 1.88 11.19
N ALA A 93 11.83 1.22 10.34
CA ALA A 93 12.33 0.06 9.60
C ALA A 93 13.53 0.43 8.74
N ARG A 94 13.48 1.60 8.10
CA ARG A 94 14.59 2.10 7.28
C ARG A 94 15.82 2.39 8.14
N LEU A 95 15.63 3.07 9.26
CA LEU A 95 16.74 3.44 10.14
C LEU A 95 17.38 2.22 10.79
N LYS A 96 16.58 1.25 11.20
CA LYS A 96 17.07 0.05 11.89
C LYS A 96 17.42 -1.08 10.94
N ARG A 97 17.18 -0.90 9.65
CA ARG A 97 17.39 -1.94 8.64
C ARG A 97 16.65 -3.22 9.04
N SER A 98 15.37 -3.07 9.40
CA SER A 98 14.54 -4.17 9.91
C SER A 98 13.46 -4.56 8.89
N PRO A 99 13.66 -5.65 8.12
CA PRO A 99 12.61 -6.12 7.22
C PRO A 99 11.38 -6.64 7.96
N GLU A 100 11.56 -7.09 9.21
CA GLU A 100 10.43 -7.52 10.04
C GLU A 100 9.46 -6.37 10.30
N MET A 101 9.96 -5.16 10.48
CA MET A 101 9.08 -4.00 10.67
C MET A 101 8.32 -3.66 9.40
N ILE A 102 8.92 -3.89 8.22
CA ILE A 102 8.23 -3.74 6.94
C ILE A 102 7.10 -4.77 6.86
N ASP A 103 7.39 -6.02 7.23
CA ASP A 103 6.39 -7.08 7.21
C ASP A 103 5.22 -6.78 8.15
N GLU A 104 5.48 -6.14 9.29
CA GLU A 104 4.43 -5.75 10.22
C GLU A 104 3.46 -4.76 9.59
N VAL A 105 3.98 -3.77 8.86
CA VAL A 105 3.13 -2.81 8.14
C VAL A 105 2.33 -3.53 7.06
N SER A 106 2.96 -4.46 6.34
CA SER A 106 2.29 -5.22 5.29
C SER A 106 1.10 -6.01 5.85
N ARG A 107 1.29 -6.66 7.00
CA ARG A 107 0.21 -7.42 7.64
C ARG A 107 -0.93 -6.50 8.08
N LEU A 108 -0.61 -5.33 8.63
CA LEU A 108 -1.63 -4.37 9.02
C LEU A 108 -2.45 -3.91 7.81
N LEU A 109 -1.77 -3.58 6.71
CA LEU A 109 -2.45 -3.18 5.49
C LEU A 109 -3.26 -4.32 4.88
N GLU A 110 -2.82 -5.56 5.04
CA GLU A 110 -3.61 -6.72 4.62
C GLU A 110 -4.93 -6.77 5.36
N THR A 111 -4.89 -6.63 6.68
CA THR A 111 -6.09 -6.68 7.51
C THR A 111 -7.09 -5.58 7.13
N VAL A 112 -6.61 -4.36 6.99
CA VAL A 112 -7.48 -3.23 6.63
C VAL A 112 -7.95 -3.36 5.18
N GLY A 113 -7.06 -3.77 4.28
CA GLY A 113 -7.40 -3.97 2.87
C GLY A 113 -8.46 -5.04 2.67
N ASP A 114 -8.43 -6.11 3.48
CA ASP A 114 -9.46 -7.14 3.40
C ASP A 114 -10.84 -6.60 3.76
N ALA A 115 -10.91 -5.69 4.73
CA ALA A 115 -12.17 -5.03 5.06
C ALA A 115 -12.69 -4.22 3.87
N TRP A 116 -11.82 -3.47 3.21
CA TRP A 116 -12.18 -2.72 2.01
C TRP A 116 -12.62 -3.64 0.87
N ARG A 117 -11.94 -4.78 0.72
CA ARG A 117 -12.28 -5.74 -0.33
C ARG A 117 -13.69 -6.27 -0.14
N GLN A 118 -14.11 -6.53 1.10
CA GLN A 118 -15.47 -6.96 1.40
C GLN A 118 -16.50 -5.89 1.02
N ILE A 119 -16.21 -4.64 1.31
CA ILE A 119 -17.08 -3.52 0.93
C ILE A 119 -17.18 -3.40 -0.59
N ALA A 120 -16.07 -3.61 -1.29
CA ALA A 120 -16.03 -3.51 -2.75
C ALA A 120 -16.67 -4.70 -3.46
N GLY A 121 -17.13 -5.72 -2.72
CA GLY A 121 -17.83 -6.85 -3.31
C GLY A 121 -16.92 -7.92 -3.87
N GLY A 122 -15.68 -7.97 -3.43
CA GLY A 122 -14.82 -9.01 -3.97
C GLY A 122 -13.45 -9.13 -3.38
#